data_e44194b913739277fc77d33bb225840e
#
_entry.id   e44194b913739277fc77d33bb225840e
#
_cell.length_a   1.000
_cell.length_b   1.000
_cell.length_c   1.000
_cell.angle_alpha   90.00
_cell.angle_beta   90.00
_cell.angle_gamma   90.00
#
_symmetry.space_group_name_H-M   'P 1'
#
loop_
_entity.id
_entity.type
_entity.pdbx_description
1 polymer ?
#
loop_
_entity_poly.entity_id
_entity_poly.type
_entity_poly.pdbx_seq_one_letter_code
_entity_poly.pdbx_strand_id
1 'polypeptide(L)'
;HFNGDVQGKIKYSEIDGELMASDFTLENEDLQINLACADPSLSFMEMSKEETDRAFSVDGSIFQFDLLTTHVDKMKSLFNLEREEDTFTLTVTDKGIAVQGLSYDATLSHSYEGENAIDQKVVIYKKYINLLDKENYKVVVCNNKVVFRSLDTNTHLTVAVAITDED
;
A
#
# COMPACT_ATOMS: atom_id res chain seq x y z
N HIS A 1 14.60 -17.53 2.57
CA HIS A 1 14.27 -18.28 3.79
C HIS A 1 15.56 -18.73 4.45
N PHE A 2 15.74 -18.38 5.72
CA PHE A 2 16.80 -18.96 6.55
C PHE A 2 16.31 -20.34 7.01
N ASN A 3 17.14 -21.37 6.77
CA ASN A 3 16.94 -22.68 7.36
C ASN A 3 17.84 -22.80 8.60
N GLY A 4 17.28 -23.15 9.76
CA GLY A 4 18.01 -23.29 11.01
C GLY A 4 17.97 -22.04 11.91
N ASP A 5 18.70 -22.10 13.01
CA ASP A 5 18.79 -21.01 13.98
C ASP A 5 19.53 -19.82 13.38
N VAL A 6 18.92 -18.63 13.50
CA VAL A 6 19.48 -17.36 13.02
C VAL A 6 19.95 -16.56 14.21
N GLN A 7 21.20 -16.09 14.17
CA GLN A 7 21.74 -15.17 15.16
C GLN A 7 21.69 -13.75 14.64
N GLY A 8 21.19 -12.83 15.47
CA GLY A 8 21.18 -11.40 15.20
C GLY A 8 22.25 -10.70 16.05
N LYS A 9 23.06 -9.84 15.44
CA LYS A 9 24.05 -9.01 16.11
C LYS A 9 23.83 -7.55 15.74
N ILE A 10 23.86 -6.66 16.72
CA ILE A 10 23.76 -5.21 16.51
C ILE A 10 25.12 -4.60 16.86
N LYS A 11 25.67 -3.82 15.95
CA LYS A 11 26.83 -2.98 16.19
C LYS A 11 26.36 -1.55 16.46
N TYR A 12 26.97 -0.92 17.45
CA TYR A 12 26.70 0.45 17.83
C TYR A 12 27.86 1.34 17.48
N SER A 13 27.59 2.56 17.07
CA SER A 13 28.54 3.65 16.88
C SER A 13 28.13 4.85 17.73
N GLU A 14 29.09 5.61 18.21
CA GLU A 14 28.82 6.86 18.90
C GLU A 14 28.76 8.00 17.87
N ILE A 15 27.65 8.70 17.81
CA ILE A 15 27.40 9.84 16.94
C ILE A 15 26.90 10.99 17.84
N ASP A 16 27.61 12.10 17.83
CA ASP A 16 27.30 13.29 18.64
C ASP A 16 27.13 13.02 20.15
N GLY A 17 27.84 12.02 20.67
CA GLY A 17 27.77 11.63 22.08
C GLY A 17 26.64 10.67 22.43
N GLU A 18 25.86 10.21 21.46
CA GLU A 18 24.82 9.22 21.62
C GLU A 18 25.20 7.89 20.97
N LEU A 19 24.86 6.78 21.64
CA LEU A 19 25.11 5.43 21.14
C LEU A 19 23.99 5.01 20.19
N MET A 20 24.28 4.91 18.89
CA MET A 20 23.31 4.58 17.87
C MET A 20 23.66 3.26 17.18
N ALA A 21 22.64 2.46 16.84
CA ALA A 21 22.84 1.24 16.06
C ALA A 21 23.35 1.60 14.67
N SER A 22 24.54 1.12 14.29
CA SER A 22 25.15 1.37 12.98
C SER A 22 24.92 0.24 11.98
N ASP A 23 24.96 -1.00 12.47
CA ASP A 23 24.83 -2.17 11.62
C ASP A 23 24.02 -3.26 12.34
N PHE A 24 23.27 -4.02 11.56
CA PHE A 24 22.58 -5.21 12.01
C PHE A 24 23.01 -6.39 11.15
N THR A 25 23.54 -7.42 11.76
CA THR A 25 23.96 -8.65 11.07
C THR A 25 23.01 -9.79 11.43
N LEU A 26 22.49 -10.45 10.43
CA LEU A 26 21.81 -11.74 10.54
C LEU A 26 22.74 -12.82 10.00
N GLU A 27 23.01 -13.86 10.77
CA GLU A 27 23.87 -14.95 10.34
C GLU A 27 23.33 -16.32 10.75
N ASN A 28 23.58 -17.32 9.93
CA ASN A 28 23.50 -18.74 10.24
C ASN A 28 24.69 -19.46 9.58
N GLU A 29 24.69 -20.81 9.58
CA GLU A 29 25.78 -21.61 9.01
C GLU A 29 26.03 -21.36 7.53
N ASP A 30 24.98 -20.98 6.76
CA ASP A 30 25.02 -20.89 5.31
C ASP A 30 25.03 -19.45 4.77
N LEU A 31 24.61 -18.47 5.57
CA LEU A 31 24.35 -17.12 5.07
C LEU A 31 24.61 -16.06 6.15
N GLN A 32 25.28 -14.99 5.73
CA GLN A 32 25.43 -13.77 6.53
C GLN A 32 24.88 -12.58 5.75
N ILE A 33 23.97 -11.82 6.36
CA ILE A 33 23.44 -10.57 5.81
C ILE A 33 23.81 -9.42 6.73
N ASN A 34 24.48 -8.41 6.18
CA ASN A 34 24.80 -7.17 6.89
C ASN A 34 23.89 -6.07 6.38
N LEU A 35 23.16 -5.44 7.28
CA LEU A 35 22.26 -4.33 7.00
C LEU A 35 22.79 -3.09 7.71
N ALA A 36 23.10 -2.04 6.98
CA ALA A 36 23.41 -0.74 7.57
C ALA A 36 22.14 -0.18 8.21
N CYS A 37 22.23 0.26 9.44
CA CYS A 37 21.14 0.97 10.10
C CYS A 37 21.10 2.40 9.54
N ALA A 38 19.94 2.84 9.10
CA ALA A 38 19.75 4.24 8.73
C ALA A 38 19.73 5.09 10.00
N ASP A 39 20.29 6.31 9.91
CA ASP A 39 20.16 7.29 10.97
C ASP A 39 18.66 7.57 11.21
N PRO A 40 18.14 7.34 12.42
CA PRO A 40 16.73 7.58 12.72
C PRO A 40 16.29 9.03 12.44
N SER A 41 17.18 9.99 12.63
CA SER A 41 16.89 11.41 12.34
C SER A 41 16.69 11.70 10.84
N LEU A 42 17.20 10.83 9.97
CA LEU A 42 17.09 10.95 8.52
C LEU A 42 15.96 10.10 7.92
N SER A 43 15.48 9.10 8.65
CA SER A 43 14.59 8.07 8.08
C SER A 43 13.17 8.02 8.62
N PHE A 44 12.88 8.64 9.75
CA PHE A 44 11.55 8.59 10.34
C PHE A 44 11.06 10.00 10.66
N MET A 45 10.22 10.54 9.79
CA MET A 45 9.27 11.55 10.23
C MET A 45 8.27 10.82 11.15
N GLU A 46 8.39 11.01 12.46
CA GLU A 46 7.32 10.64 13.37
C GLU A 46 6.10 11.48 13.01
N MET A 47 5.09 10.85 12.46
CA MET A 47 3.81 11.51 12.25
C MET A 47 3.19 11.77 13.61
N SER A 48 2.77 13.00 13.86
CA SER A 48 1.96 13.34 15.03
C SER A 48 0.66 12.54 15.00
N LYS A 49 0.03 12.40 16.17
CA LYS A 49 -1.29 11.75 16.24
C LYS A 49 -2.31 12.43 15.32
N GLU A 50 -2.29 13.76 15.23
CA GLU A 50 -3.21 14.53 14.37
C GLU A 50 -2.96 14.24 12.88
N GLU A 51 -1.71 14.12 12.46
CA GLU A 51 -1.35 13.75 11.08
C GLU A 51 -1.78 12.32 10.77
N THR A 52 -1.58 11.40 11.72
CA THR A 52 -2.03 10.01 11.60
C THR A 52 -3.55 9.94 11.50
N ASP A 53 -4.28 10.60 12.39
CA ASP A 53 -5.74 10.64 12.37
C ASP A 53 -6.27 11.24 11.06
N ARG A 54 -5.63 12.30 10.55
CA ARG A 54 -5.96 12.91 9.25
C ARG A 54 -5.66 11.98 8.07
N ALA A 55 -4.55 11.27 8.10
CA ALA A 55 -4.17 10.33 7.05
C ALA A 55 -5.21 9.21 6.90
N PHE A 56 -5.73 8.69 8.03
CA PHE A 56 -6.69 7.60 8.05
C PHE A 56 -8.15 8.02 8.16
N SER A 57 -8.45 9.34 8.27
CA SER A 57 -9.82 9.84 8.16
C SER A 57 -10.40 9.48 6.80
N VAL A 58 -11.69 9.16 6.78
CA VAL A 58 -12.47 8.89 5.56
C VAL A 58 -13.52 9.95 5.29
N ASP A 59 -13.37 11.11 5.91
CA ASP A 59 -14.24 12.25 5.68
C ASP A 59 -14.18 12.65 4.19
N GLY A 60 -15.34 12.89 3.60
CA GLY A 60 -15.45 13.18 2.18
C GLY A 60 -15.22 11.95 1.28
N SER A 61 -15.57 10.75 1.75
CA SER A 61 -15.55 9.56 0.91
C SER A 61 -16.51 9.71 -0.28
N ILE A 62 -16.02 9.31 -1.46
CA ILE A 62 -16.81 9.33 -2.71
C ILE A 62 -17.53 8.00 -2.88
N PHE A 63 -16.78 6.90 -2.71
CA PHE A 63 -17.33 5.54 -2.73
C PHE A 63 -16.44 4.59 -1.92
N GLN A 64 -17.00 3.43 -1.57
CA GLN A 64 -16.28 2.37 -0.91
C GLN A 64 -16.72 0.99 -1.38
N PHE A 65 -15.85 0.00 -1.26
CA PHE A 65 -16.14 -1.38 -1.66
C PHE A 65 -15.23 -2.38 -0.92
N ASP A 66 -15.60 -3.66 -0.97
CA ASP A 66 -14.80 -4.73 -0.41
C ASP A 66 -13.83 -5.28 -1.46
N LEU A 67 -12.54 -5.23 -1.15
CA LEU A 67 -11.46 -5.78 -1.95
C LEU A 67 -11.02 -7.11 -1.32
N LEU A 68 -11.43 -8.22 -1.91
CA LEU A 68 -11.08 -9.56 -1.42
C LEU A 68 -9.64 -9.93 -1.83
N THR A 69 -9.01 -10.84 -1.10
CA THR A 69 -7.68 -11.39 -1.44
C THR A 69 -7.61 -11.87 -2.89
N THR A 70 -8.66 -12.54 -3.37
CA THR A 70 -8.75 -13.00 -4.76
C THR A 70 -8.78 -11.84 -5.77
N HIS A 71 -9.32 -10.69 -5.39
CA HIS A 71 -9.32 -9.48 -6.23
C HIS A 71 -7.90 -8.90 -6.32
N VAL A 72 -7.14 -8.88 -5.22
CA VAL A 72 -5.73 -8.43 -5.21
C VAL A 72 -4.89 -9.30 -6.14
N ASP A 73 -5.03 -10.62 -6.07
CA ASP A 73 -4.31 -11.55 -6.95
C ASP A 73 -4.68 -11.34 -8.43
N LYS A 74 -5.95 -11.11 -8.72
CA LYS A 74 -6.45 -10.78 -10.07
C LYS A 74 -5.83 -9.47 -10.58
N MET A 75 -5.80 -8.42 -9.76
CA MET A 75 -5.18 -7.14 -10.12
C MET A 75 -3.69 -7.32 -10.42
N LYS A 76 -2.94 -8.01 -9.55
CA LYS A 76 -1.51 -8.29 -9.79
C LYS A 76 -1.28 -9.06 -11.08
N SER A 77 -2.19 -9.97 -11.44
CA SER A 77 -2.13 -10.71 -12.71
C SER A 77 -2.37 -9.78 -13.92
N LEU A 78 -3.34 -8.87 -13.83
CA LEU A 78 -3.63 -7.88 -14.88
C LEU A 78 -2.46 -6.90 -15.06
N PHE A 79 -1.83 -6.46 -13.97
CA PHE A 79 -0.67 -5.55 -14.03
C PHE A 79 0.51 -6.14 -14.78
N ASN A 80 0.67 -7.47 -14.76
CA ASN A 80 1.70 -8.15 -15.54
C ASN A 80 1.50 -8.08 -17.06
N LEU A 81 0.27 -7.80 -17.52
CA LEU A 81 -0.02 -7.59 -18.95
C LEU A 81 0.49 -6.24 -19.44
N GLU A 82 0.70 -5.30 -18.54
CA GLU A 82 1.01 -3.91 -18.86
C GLU A 82 2.07 -3.37 -17.88
N ARG A 83 3.29 -3.86 -18.05
CA ARG A 83 4.40 -3.59 -17.12
C ARG A 83 4.97 -2.19 -17.22
N GLU A 84 4.81 -1.53 -18.36
CA GLU A 84 5.38 -0.20 -18.64
C GLU A 84 4.54 0.91 -17.98
N GLU A 85 3.26 0.65 -17.70
CA GLU A 85 2.39 1.58 -16.99
C GLU A 85 2.49 1.39 -15.48
N ASP A 86 2.73 2.49 -14.79
CA ASP A 86 2.86 2.50 -13.32
C ASP A 86 1.52 2.67 -12.60
N THR A 87 0.47 3.06 -13.33
CA THR A 87 -0.84 3.38 -12.78
C THR A 87 -1.94 2.46 -13.30
N PHE A 88 -3.08 2.51 -12.66
CA PHE A 88 -4.33 1.91 -13.09
C PHE A 88 -5.50 2.76 -12.57
N THR A 89 -6.65 2.61 -13.20
CA THR A 89 -7.87 3.33 -12.81
C THR A 89 -8.87 2.38 -12.17
N LEU A 90 -9.44 2.78 -11.04
CA LEU A 90 -10.68 2.20 -10.52
C LEU A 90 -11.83 3.09 -10.97
N THR A 91 -12.85 2.47 -11.57
CA THR A 91 -14.06 3.16 -12.07
C THR A 91 -15.29 2.49 -11.48
N VAL A 92 -16.23 3.30 -11.02
CA VAL A 92 -17.55 2.81 -10.62
C VAL A 92 -18.44 2.74 -11.87
N THR A 93 -18.94 1.56 -12.15
CA THR A 93 -19.82 1.28 -13.29
C THR A 93 -21.19 0.78 -12.82
N ASP A 94 -22.13 0.63 -13.73
CA ASP A 94 -23.42 -0.02 -13.49
C ASP A 94 -23.28 -1.50 -13.05
N LYS A 95 -22.14 -2.13 -13.35
CA LYS A 95 -21.80 -3.53 -13.00
C LYS A 95 -20.98 -3.66 -11.71
N GLY A 96 -20.60 -2.55 -11.09
CA GLY A 96 -19.75 -2.51 -9.90
C GLY A 96 -18.43 -1.78 -10.13
N ILE A 97 -17.39 -2.20 -9.43
CA ILE A 97 -16.05 -1.59 -9.53
C ILE A 97 -15.26 -2.30 -10.64
N ALA A 98 -14.82 -1.52 -11.62
CA ALA A 98 -13.90 -1.96 -12.67
C ALA A 98 -12.48 -1.53 -12.37
N VAL A 99 -11.50 -2.35 -12.73
CA VAL A 99 -10.07 -2.02 -12.78
C VAL A 99 -9.66 -1.93 -14.25
N GLN A 100 -9.08 -0.79 -14.61
CA GLN A 100 -8.78 -0.45 -16.00
C GLN A 100 -7.32 -0.03 -16.14
N GLY A 101 -6.69 -0.49 -17.21
CA GLY A 101 -5.42 -0.03 -17.74
C GLY A 101 -5.57 0.29 -19.23
N LEU A 102 -4.48 0.51 -19.94
CA LEU A 102 -4.51 0.72 -21.38
C LEU A 102 -4.94 -0.55 -22.14
N SER A 103 -4.50 -1.72 -21.65
CA SER A 103 -4.67 -3.01 -22.32
C SER A 103 -5.72 -3.91 -21.68
N TYR A 104 -6.34 -3.49 -20.58
CA TYR A 104 -7.34 -4.31 -19.88
C TYR A 104 -8.46 -3.47 -19.26
N ASP A 105 -9.63 -4.09 -19.17
CA ASP A 105 -10.81 -3.62 -18.44
C ASP A 105 -11.45 -4.86 -17.80
N ALA A 106 -11.53 -4.89 -16.47
CA ALA A 106 -12.07 -6.05 -15.78
C ALA A 106 -12.90 -5.64 -14.56
N THR A 107 -14.09 -6.23 -14.42
CA THR A 107 -14.90 -6.06 -13.19
C THR A 107 -14.18 -6.73 -12.03
N LEU A 108 -13.95 -5.95 -10.97
CA LEU A 108 -13.28 -6.38 -9.76
C LEU A 108 -14.29 -6.79 -8.68
N SER A 109 -15.25 -5.93 -8.39
CA SER A 109 -16.29 -6.15 -7.38
C SER A 109 -17.65 -5.77 -7.99
N HIS A 110 -18.69 -6.53 -7.64
CA HIS A 110 -20.07 -6.26 -8.10
C HIS A 110 -20.86 -5.38 -7.13
N SER A 111 -20.26 -4.99 -5.99
CA SER A 111 -20.92 -4.16 -4.99
C SER A 111 -20.04 -3.00 -4.57
N TYR A 112 -20.67 -1.87 -4.37
CA TYR A 112 -20.06 -0.66 -3.82
C TYR A 112 -21.10 0.14 -3.04
N GLU A 113 -20.65 1.06 -2.21
CA GLU A 113 -21.46 2.02 -1.48
C GLU A 113 -21.00 3.44 -1.85
N GLY A 114 -21.90 4.35 -2.09
CA GLY A 114 -21.64 5.76 -2.41
C GLY A 114 -22.80 6.39 -3.15
N GLU A 115 -23.21 7.58 -2.73
CA GLU A 115 -24.24 8.36 -3.43
C GLU A 115 -23.64 8.99 -4.69
N ASN A 116 -24.33 8.83 -5.84
CA ASN A 116 -23.88 9.34 -7.14
C ASN A 116 -22.47 8.88 -7.54
N ALA A 117 -22.08 7.66 -7.14
CA ALA A 117 -20.74 7.14 -7.37
C ALA A 117 -20.52 6.64 -8.82
N ILE A 118 -21.57 6.40 -9.62
CA ILE A 118 -21.43 5.95 -11.00
C ILE A 118 -20.60 6.95 -11.81
N ASP A 119 -19.67 6.42 -12.62
CA ASP A 119 -18.70 7.15 -13.43
C ASP A 119 -17.58 7.85 -12.62
N GLN A 120 -17.59 7.75 -11.30
CA GLN A 120 -16.45 8.21 -10.51
C GLN A 120 -15.22 7.37 -10.80
N LYS A 121 -14.07 8.04 -10.92
CA LYS A 121 -12.79 7.43 -11.24
C LYS A 121 -11.73 7.85 -10.23
N VAL A 122 -10.79 6.94 -9.98
CA VAL A 122 -9.58 7.25 -9.24
C VAL A 122 -8.39 6.54 -9.87
N VAL A 123 -7.29 7.26 -10.06
CA VAL A 123 -6.03 6.72 -10.59
C VAL A 123 -5.08 6.44 -9.43
N ILE A 124 -4.52 5.24 -9.41
CA ILE A 124 -3.66 4.75 -8.32
C ILE A 124 -2.40 4.13 -8.91
N TYR A 125 -1.25 4.30 -8.23
CA TYR A 125 -0.01 3.62 -8.62
C TYR A 125 -0.06 2.13 -8.28
N LYS A 126 0.28 1.27 -9.23
CA LYS A 126 0.34 -0.20 -9.10
C LYS A 126 1.22 -0.65 -7.93
N LYS A 127 2.30 0.08 -7.64
CA LYS A 127 3.22 -0.20 -6.54
C LYS A 127 2.52 -0.31 -5.18
N TYR A 128 1.44 0.44 -4.96
CA TYR A 128 0.72 0.41 -3.68
C TYR A 128 -0.06 -0.88 -3.46
N ILE A 129 -0.56 -1.51 -4.52
CA ILE A 129 -1.23 -2.81 -4.42
C ILE A 129 -0.24 -3.92 -4.03
N ASN A 130 1.05 -3.74 -4.35
CA ASN A 130 2.09 -4.69 -3.94
C ASN A 130 2.41 -4.62 -2.44
N LEU A 131 2.04 -3.52 -1.77
CA LEU A 131 2.18 -3.37 -0.32
C LEU A 131 1.05 -4.03 0.47
N LEU A 132 -0.05 -4.40 -0.21
CA LEU A 132 -1.17 -5.08 0.45
C LEU A 132 -0.80 -6.53 0.77
N ASP A 133 -1.04 -6.90 2.01
CA ASP A 133 -0.94 -8.29 2.48
C ASP A 133 -2.05 -9.16 1.88
N LYS A 134 -1.98 -10.47 2.13
CA LYS A 134 -3.01 -11.43 1.68
C LYS A 134 -4.21 -11.42 2.64
N GLU A 135 -4.90 -10.30 2.69
CA GLU A 135 -6.05 -10.02 3.54
C GLU A 135 -7.21 -9.47 2.71
N ASN A 136 -8.37 -9.37 3.33
CA ASN A 136 -9.51 -8.67 2.76
C ASN A 136 -9.52 -7.24 3.27
N TYR A 137 -9.91 -6.29 2.42
CA TYR A 137 -9.88 -4.87 2.76
C TYR A 137 -11.22 -4.20 2.47
N LYS A 138 -11.63 -3.27 3.34
CA LYS A 138 -12.57 -2.22 2.97
C LYS A 138 -11.76 -1.09 2.33
N VAL A 139 -12.04 -0.81 1.07
CA VAL A 139 -11.40 0.28 0.33
C VAL A 139 -12.32 1.48 0.36
N VAL A 140 -11.82 2.61 0.82
CA VAL A 140 -12.55 3.88 0.85
C VAL A 140 -11.82 4.90 -0.03
N VAL A 141 -12.49 5.37 -1.06
CA VAL A 141 -11.97 6.35 -2.01
C VAL A 141 -12.44 7.75 -1.59
N CYS A 142 -11.50 8.65 -1.43
CA CYS A 142 -11.70 10.08 -1.17
C CYS A 142 -11.12 10.89 -2.32
N ASN A 143 -11.35 12.21 -2.33
CA ASN A 143 -10.91 13.11 -3.42
C ASN A 143 -9.39 13.04 -3.70
N ASN A 144 -8.56 12.89 -2.68
CA ASN A 144 -7.10 12.99 -2.80
C ASN A 144 -6.35 11.76 -2.28
N LYS A 145 -7.05 10.76 -1.78
CA LYS A 145 -6.46 9.56 -1.20
C LYS A 145 -7.38 8.35 -1.29
N VAL A 146 -6.78 7.17 -1.17
CA VAL A 146 -7.49 5.91 -1.01
C VAL A 146 -7.01 5.24 0.28
N VAL A 147 -7.95 4.81 1.11
CA VAL A 147 -7.68 4.16 2.39
C VAL A 147 -8.07 2.68 2.28
N PHE A 148 -7.11 1.80 2.50
CA PHE A 148 -7.32 0.36 2.60
C PHE A 148 -7.34 -0.01 4.09
N ARG A 149 -8.45 -0.53 4.58
CA ARG A 149 -8.61 -1.01 5.95
C ARG A 149 -8.74 -2.51 5.92
N SER A 150 -7.82 -3.22 6.55
CA SER A 150 -7.95 -4.67 6.67
C SER A 150 -9.25 -5.03 7.41
N LEU A 151 -9.94 -6.05 6.93
CA LEU A 151 -11.09 -6.66 7.59
C LEU A 151 -10.67 -7.83 8.49
N ASP A 152 -9.43 -8.30 8.33
CA ASP A 152 -8.90 -9.47 9.02
C ASP A 152 -8.00 -9.08 10.20
N THR A 153 -7.35 -7.92 10.11
CA THR A 153 -6.44 -7.36 11.13
C THR A 153 -6.77 -5.90 11.42
N ASN A 154 -5.94 -5.24 12.23
CA ASN A 154 -6.06 -3.80 12.48
C ASN A 154 -5.06 -2.98 11.62
N THR A 155 -4.68 -3.50 10.45
CA THR A 155 -3.74 -2.86 9.54
C THR A 155 -4.47 -1.91 8.59
N HIS A 156 -3.89 -0.74 8.35
CA HIS A 156 -4.39 0.26 7.42
C HIS A 156 -3.29 0.77 6.51
N LEU A 157 -3.62 0.99 5.24
CA LEU A 157 -2.76 1.65 4.26
C LEU A 157 -3.49 2.83 3.66
N THR A 158 -2.90 4.01 3.70
CA THR A 158 -3.40 5.19 2.98
C THR A 158 -2.43 5.55 1.87
N VAL A 159 -2.95 5.76 0.67
CA VAL A 159 -2.16 6.14 -0.50
C VAL A 159 -2.77 7.39 -1.15
N ALA A 160 -1.90 8.24 -1.69
CA ALA A 160 -2.35 9.37 -2.50
C ALA A 160 -2.88 8.87 -3.86
N VAL A 161 -3.88 9.55 -4.40
CA VAL A 161 -4.28 9.37 -5.80
C VAL A 161 -3.19 9.90 -6.72
N ALA A 162 -3.04 9.29 -7.89
CA ALA A 162 -2.13 9.82 -8.90
C ALA A 162 -2.73 11.09 -9.51
N ILE A 163 -1.89 12.11 -9.66
CA ILE A 163 -2.27 13.31 -10.41
C ILE A 163 -2.14 12.95 -11.90
N THR A 164 -3.24 13.00 -12.63
CA THR A 164 -3.21 12.87 -14.09
C THR A 164 -3.20 14.29 -14.66
N ASP A 165 -2.33 14.55 -15.63
CA ASP A 165 -2.21 15.85 -16.32
C ASP A 165 -3.40 16.15 -17.28
N GLU A 166 -4.57 15.58 -17.00
CA GLU A 166 -5.80 15.82 -17.74
C GLU A 166 -6.76 16.68 -16.91
N ASP A 167 -6.43 17.99 -16.82
CA ASP A 167 -7.37 19.09 -16.55
C ASP A 167 -6.93 20.38 -17.27
#